data_e7ba87e9186e7d342b4e3a48a31aa20a
#
_entry.id   e7ba87e9186e7d342b4e3a48a31aa20a
#
_cell.length_a   1.000
_cell.length_b   1.000
_cell.length_c   1.000
_cell.angle_alpha   90.00
_cell.angle_beta   90.00
_cell.angle_gamma   90.00
#
_symmetry.space_group_name_H-M   'P 1'
#
loop_
_entity.id
_entity.type
_entity.pdbx_description
1 polymer ?
#
loop_
_entity_poly.entity_id
_entity_poly.type
_entity_poly.pdbx_seq_one_letter_code
_entity_poly.pdbx_strand_id
1 'polypeptide(L)'
;AIVTKPKPEALPFWTESLDKVIADVASKTTDDANKILIDNKPEDAMPLLIKLAAKKQGDERNAIIARFLLTAEHTATSGDLMYLLLRDADELTTDDYIRQRIIVALGYTHCPQAISYLRKYYGNKAYADALAVATTELIAYQPEANAGRMVSAMLYAAKQSYIHHYDEKDVDTRIDQVLAAIDNWHAEGGYNMAHTEVTRMEKRGFWVIHDQLADFNLAFDWLSEGTLTLSIRSMPVLMFNKEKGLKLVGDSKWHKYDTIGDWSTANISVNGDNITVSVNGQKLIDGTKLVATESGDPINKQGYIKFLADEQGATVREYCFLRK
;
A
#
# COMPACT_ATOMS: atom_id res chain seq x y z
N ALA A 1 5.57 3.58 22.55
CA ALA A 1 5.81 4.92 21.97
C ALA A 1 5.72 4.77 20.46
N ILE A 2 4.77 5.46 19.85
CA ILE A 2 4.70 5.57 18.39
C ILE A 2 6.00 6.22 17.97
N VAL A 3 6.78 5.49 17.20
CA VAL A 3 8.02 6.01 16.63
C VAL A 3 7.60 7.14 15.69
N THR A 4 7.89 8.36 16.07
CA THR A 4 7.69 9.51 15.19
C THR A 4 8.45 9.23 13.90
N LYS A 5 7.78 9.35 12.77
CA LYS A 5 8.32 9.14 11.43
C LYS A 5 9.69 9.82 11.30
N PRO A 6 10.80 9.08 11.26
CA PRO A 6 12.08 9.70 10.95
C PRO A 6 12.01 10.20 9.52
N LYS A 7 12.58 11.35 9.26
CA LYS A 7 12.73 11.80 7.87
C LYS A 7 13.63 10.83 7.12
N PRO A 8 13.45 10.62 5.81
CA PRO A 8 14.32 9.79 5.01
C PRO A 8 15.80 10.10 5.21
N GLU A 9 16.14 11.36 5.43
CA GLU A 9 17.51 11.82 5.69
C GLU A 9 18.09 11.31 7.03
N ALA A 10 17.26 10.86 7.95
CA ALA A 10 17.68 10.27 9.22
C ALA A 10 17.88 8.75 9.16
N LEU A 11 17.76 8.16 7.99
CA LEU A 11 18.01 6.74 7.77
C LEU A 11 19.53 6.43 7.78
N PRO A 12 19.92 5.15 7.92
CA PRO A 12 21.31 4.74 7.91
C PRO A 12 22.12 5.25 6.70
N PHE A 13 23.44 5.38 6.86
CA PHE A 13 24.36 5.98 5.90
C PHE A 13 24.27 5.45 4.46
N TRP A 14 23.89 4.20 4.25
CA TRP A 14 23.71 3.66 2.89
C TRP A 14 22.59 4.39 2.11
N THR A 15 21.66 5.03 2.82
CA THR A 15 20.61 5.85 2.22
C THR A 15 21.20 7.09 1.56
N GLU A 16 22.24 7.70 2.15
CA GLU A 16 22.93 8.83 1.54
C GLU A 16 23.63 8.42 0.23
N SER A 17 24.19 7.21 0.17
CA SER A 17 24.76 6.67 -1.06
C SER A 17 23.70 6.48 -2.13
N LEU A 18 22.52 5.95 -1.75
CA LEU A 18 21.38 5.81 -2.67
C LEU A 18 20.87 7.18 -3.14
N ASP A 19 20.79 8.15 -2.27
CA ASP A 19 20.33 9.51 -2.63
C ASP A 19 21.25 10.14 -3.67
N LYS A 20 22.57 9.97 -3.54
CA LYS A 20 23.54 10.45 -4.53
C LYS A 20 23.37 9.78 -5.89
N VAL A 21 23.20 8.45 -5.88
CA VAL A 21 22.97 7.69 -7.13
C VAL A 21 21.67 8.11 -7.78
N ILE A 22 20.59 8.25 -7.01
CA ILE A 22 19.29 8.69 -7.52
C ILE A 22 19.39 10.10 -8.10
N ALA A 23 20.07 11.03 -7.43
CA ALA A 23 20.25 12.39 -7.93
C ALA A 23 21.05 12.43 -9.24
N ASP A 24 22.08 11.60 -9.37
CA ASP A 24 22.86 11.49 -10.61
C ASP A 24 21.99 10.94 -11.76
N VAL A 25 21.23 9.88 -11.52
CA VAL A 25 20.32 9.33 -12.53
C VAL A 25 19.23 10.36 -12.90
N ALA A 26 18.64 11.04 -11.93
CA ALA A 26 17.63 12.07 -12.16
C ALA A 26 18.15 13.27 -12.96
N SER A 27 19.44 13.59 -12.85
CA SER A 27 20.08 14.68 -13.62
C SER A 27 20.05 14.43 -15.14
N LYS A 28 19.90 13.18 -15.57
CA LYS A 28 19.83 12.73 -16.96
C LYS A 28 18.39 12.74 -17.51
N THR A 29 17.47 13.37 -16.80
CA THR A 29 16.04 13.43 -17.16
C THR A 29 15.84 14.24 -18.44
N THR A 30 14.86 13.82 -19.23
CA THR A 30 14.51 14.45 -20.50
C THR A 30 13.80 15.79 -20.33
N ASP A 31 13.78 16.59 -21.40
CA ASP A 31 13.06 17.86 -21.44
C ASP A 31 11.57 17.70 -21.20
N ASP A 32 10.97 16.60 -21.66
CA ASP A 32 9.54 16.29 -21.42
C ASP A 32 9.23 16.15 -19.93
N ALA A 33 10.07 15.45 -19.17
CA ALA A 33 9.90 15.31 -17.73
C ALA A 33 10.13 16.63 -16.99
N ASN A 34 11.13 17.41 -17.41
CA ASN A 34 11.38 18.74 -16.84
C ASN A 34 10.20 19.68 -17.09
N LYS A 35 9.60 19.63 -18.28
CA LYS A 35 8.40 20.40 -18.61
C LYS A 35 7.21 20.02 -17.70
N ILE A 36 6.98 18.73 -17.45
CA ILE A 36 5.94 18.29 -16.52
C ILE A 36 6.13 18.94 -15.14
N LEU A 37 7.35 18.99 -14.63
CA LEU A 37 7.66 19.56 -13.32
C LEU A 37 7.52 21.08 -13.26
N ILE A 38 7.77 21.76 -14.38
CA ILE A 38 7.62 23.23 -14.48
C ILE A 38 6.15 23.63 -14.58
N ASP A 39 5.38 22.87 -15.36
CA ASP A 39 4.00 23.21 -15.71
C ASP A 39 2.96 22.76 -14.65
N ASN A 40 3.36 21.92 -13.69
CA ASN A 40 2.43 21.33 -12.73
C ASN A 40 2.93 21.47 -11.30
N LYS A 41 1.99 21.46 -10.35
CA LYS A 41 2.32 21.26 -8.93
C LYS A 41 2.88 19.86 -8.71
N PRO A 42 3.70 19.64 -7.68
CA PRO A 42 4.30 18.34 -7.40
C PRO A 42 3.28 17.17 -7.35
N GLU A 43 2.13 17.39 -6.72
CA GLU A 43 1.07 16.37 -6.59
C GLU A 43 0.51 15.95 -7.95
N ASP A 44 0.36 16.89 -8.87
CA ASP A 44 -0.14 16.67 -10.23
C ASP A 44 0.95 16.15 -11.16
N ALA A 45 2.21 16.53 -10.91
CA ALA A 45 3.35 16.12 -11.71
C ALA A 45 3.68 14.63 -11.53
N MET A 46 3.58 14.10 -10.32
CA MET A 46 3.95 12.72 -10.01
C MET A 46 3.25 11.67 -10.88
N PRO A 47 1.91 11.66 -11.02
CA PRO A 47 1.26 10.69 -11.90
C PRO A 47 1.59 10.90 -13.37
N LEU A 48 1.87 12.13 -13.79
CA LEU A 48 2.28 12.43 -15.17
C LEU A 48 3.68 11.90 -15.47
N LEU A 49 4.61 11.99 -14.51
CA LEU A 49 5.95 11.39 -14.63
C LEU A 49 5.87 9.87 -14.76
N ILE A 50 5.03 9.19 -13.99
CA ILE A 50 4.83 7.74 -14.10
C ILE A 50 4.24 7.37 -15.48
N LYS A 51 3.26 8.12 -15.97
CA LYS A 51 2.70 7.92 -17.32
C LYS A 51 3.74 8.14 -18.43
N LEU A 52 4.62 9.12 -18.25
CA LEU A 52 5.72 9.35 -19.19
C LEU A 52 6.73 8.19 -19.13
N ALA A 53 7.14 7.76 -17.93
CA ALA A 53 8.06 6.65 -17.74
C ALA A 53 7.54 5.35 -18.39
N ALA A 54 6.23 5.10 -18.33
CA ALA A 54 5.61 3.93 -18.97
C ALA A 54 5.78 3.91 -20.49
N LYS A 55 5.95 5.08 -21.14
CA LYS A 55 6.16 5.20 -22.59
C LYS A 55 7.62 5.15 -23.01
N LYS A 56 8.55 5.17 -22.06
CA LYS A 56 9.99 5.19 -22.28
C LYS A 56 10.62 3.83 -21.92
N GLN A 57 11.89 3.66 -22.22
CA GLN A 57 12.63 2.44 -21.93
C GLN A 57 14.05 2.75 -21.44
N GLY A 58 14.70 1.75 -20.82
CA GLY A 58 16.10 1.83 -20.41
C GLY A 58 16.42 3.01 -19.49
N ASP A 59 17.53 3.64 -19.73
CA ASP A 59 18.06 4.73 -18.88
C ASP A 59 17.15 5.95 -18.85
N GLU A 60 16.48 6.26 -19.97
CA GLU A 60 15.52 7.36 -20.02
C GLU A 60 14.33 7.12 -19.07
N ARG A 61 13.78 5.92 -19.05
CA ARG A 61 12.73 5.53 -18.11
C ARG A 61 13.21 5.64 -16.67
N ASN A 62 14.37 5.10 -16.36
CA ASN A 62 14.94 5.13 -15.03
C ASN A 62 15.23 6.56 -14.56
N ALA A 63 15.70 7.44 -15.44
CA ALA A 63 15.90 8.85 -15.11
C ALA A 63 14.58 9.56 -14.73
N ILE A 64 13.49 9.27 -15.44
CA ILE A 64 12.16 9.83 -15.14
C ILE A 64 11.66 9.30 -13.78
N ILE A 65 11.84 8.00 -13.51
CA ILE A 65 11.46 7.40 -12.23
C ILE A 65 12.28 7.98 -11.07
N ALA A 66 13.59 8.16 -11.25
CA ALA A 66 14.43 8.83 -10.26
C ALA A 66 13.93 10.27 -9.98
N ARG A 67 13.53 11.00 -11.01
CA ARG A 67 12.94 12.33 -10.85
C ARG A 67 11.61 12.30 -10.12
N PHE A 68 10.78 11.31 -10.41
CA PHE A 68 9.55 11.07 -9.65
C PHE A 68 9.86 10.84 -8.16
N LEU A 69 10.83 10.00 -7.82
CA LEU A 69 11.21 9.73 -6.43
C LEU A 69 11.65 10.98 -5.68
N LEU A 70 12.51 11.80 -6.27
CA LEU A 70 12.92 13.07 -5.67
C LEU A 70 11.74 14.02 -5.44
N THR A 71 10.77 14.03 -6.34
CA THR A 71 9.54 14.82 -6.18
C THR A 71 8.67 14.25 -5.06
N ALA A 72 8.48 12.93 -5.01
CA ALA A 72 7.66 12.23 -4.03
C ALA A 72 8.14 12.44 -2.59
N GLU A 73 9.45 12.45 -2.38
CA GLU A 73 10.06 12.63 -1.06
C GLU A 73 9.80 14.00 -0.44
N HIS A 74 9.56 14.98 -1.26
CA HIS A 74 9.30 16.37 -0.83
C HIS A 74 7.82 16.79 -0.94
N THR A 75 6.95 15.87 -1.33
CA THR A 75 5.53 16.18 -1.55
C THR A 75 4.67 15.56 -0.45
N ALA A 76 3.85 16.41 0.19
CA ALA A 76 2.84 15.94 1.14
C ALA A 76 1.66 15.34 0.37
N THR A 77 1.51 14.02 0.44
CA THR A 77 0.35 13.32 -0.11
C THR A 77 -0.06 12.17 0.80
N SER A 78 -1.24 11.60 0.59
CA SER A 78 -1.67 10.44 1.38
C SER A 78 -0.77 9.24 1.11
N GLY A 79 -0.56 8.43 2.15
CA GLY A 79 0.22 7.19 2.02
C GLY A 79 -0.37 6.24 0.99
N ASP A 80 -1.69 6.15 0.90
CA ASP A 80 -2.38 5.27 -0.05
C ASP A 80 -2.14 5.68 -1.51
N LEU A 81 -2.22 6.97 -1.83
CA LEU A 81 -1.91 7.47 -3.16
C LEU A 81 -0.43 7.29 -3.50
N MET A 82 0.45 7.59 -2.55
CA MET A 82 1.89 7.39 -2.73
C MET A 82 2.23 5.91 -2.94
N TYR A 83 1.59 5.01 -2.20
CA TYR A 83 1.72 3.57 -2.40
C TYR A 83 1.39 3.16 -3.84
N LEU A 84 0.29 3.62 -4.40
CA LEU A 84 -0.09 3.29 -5.78
C LEU A 84 0.96 3.79 -6.80
N LEU A 85 1.45 5.02 -6.63
CA LEU A 85 2.47 5.59 -7.52
C LEU A 85 3.82 4.88 -7.40
N LEU A 86 4.27 4.59 -6.18
CA LEU A 86 5.53 3.89 -5.93
C LEU A 86 5.48 2.46 -6.48
N ARG A 87 4.34 1.79 -6.34
CA ARG A 87 4.14 0.48 -6.91
C ARG A 87 4.24 0.49 -8.44
N ASP A 88 3.62 1.47 -9.10
CA ASP A 88 3.74 1.63 -10.55
C ASP A 88 5.18 1.92 -10.97
N ALA A 89 5.88 2.77 -10.22
CA ALA A 89 7.29 3.07 -10.46
C ALA A 89 8.18 1.82 -10.32
N ASP A 90 7.91 0.98 -9.32
CA ASP A 90 8.64 -0.27 -9.09
C ASP A 90 8.46 -1.27 -10.24
N GLU A 91 7.25 -1.40 -10.76
CA GLU A 91 6.97 -2.27 -11.90
C GLU A 91 7.65 -1.80 -13.20
N LEU A 92 7.95 -0.52 -13.30
CA LEU A 92 8.57 0.08 -14.49
C LEU A 92 10.10 0.09 -14.44
N THR A 93 10.71 0.25 -13.27
CA THR A 93 12.16 0.39 -13.15
C THR A 93 12.89 -0.91 -13.43
N THR A 94 14.05 -0.79 -14.08
CA THR A 94 15.02 -1.88 -14.28
C THR A 94 16.31 -1.64 -13.50
N ASP A 95 16.39 -0.52 -12.79
CA ASP A 95 17.57 -0.13 -12.01
C ASP A 95 17.43 -0.57 -10.55
N ASP A 96 18.41 -1.32 -10.05
CA ASP A 96 18.39 -1.88 -8.70
C ASP A 96 18.52 -0.82 -7.60
N TYR A 97 19.24 0.27 -7.83
CA TYR A 97 19.36 1.36 -6.86
C TYR A 97 18.04 2.14 -6.73
N ILE A 98 17.41 2.42 -7.86
CA ILE A 98 16.07 3.04 -7.88
C ILE A 98 15.08 2.13 -7.15
N ARG A 99 15.09 0.83 -7.41
CA ARG A 99 14.21 -0.14 -6.74
C ARG A 99 14.42 -0.19 -5.24
N GLN A 100 15.67 -0.20 -4.77
CA GLN A 100 15.97 -0.12 -3.34
C GLN A 100 15.35 1.14 -2.71
N ARG A 101 15.46 2.27 -3.38
CA ARG A 101 14.87 3.53 -2.88
C ARG A 101 13.35 3.49 -2.88
N ILE A 102 12.71 2.90 -3.89
CA ILE A 102 11.27 2.68 -3.92
C ILE A 102 10.83 1.78 -2.77
N ILE A 103 11.53 0.69 -2.51
CA ILE A 103 11.24 -0.22 -1.39
C ILE A 103 11.25 0.54 -0.06
N VAL A 104 12.26 1.35 0.19
CA VAL A 104 12.33 2.21 1.39
C VAL A 104 11.13 3.17 1.44
N ALA A 105 10.83 3.85 0.35
CA ALA A 105 9.72 4.79 0.27
C ALA A 105 8.36 4.12 0.52
N LEU A 106 8.16 2.88 0.04
CA LEU A 106 6.97 2.08 0.32
C LEU A 106 6.78 1.83 1.83
N GLY A 107 7.86 1.65 2.58
CA GLY A 107 7.79 1.56 4.04
C GLY A 107 7.20 2.80 4.69
N TYR A 108 7.51 3.97 4.19
CA TYR A 108 7.01 5.25 4.71
C TYR A 108 5.60 5.63 4.27
N THR A 109 4.97 4.86 3.40
CA THR A 109 3.55 5.04 3.08
C THR A 109 2.63 4.63 4.23
N HIS A 110 3.11 3.77 5.12
CA HIS A 110 2.35 3.16 6.21
C HIS A 110 1.08 2.42 5.73
N CYS A 111 1.08 2.02 4.48
CA CYS A 111 -0.03 1.32 3.84
C CYS A 111 0.13 -0.19 4.06
N PRO A 112 -0.85 -0.90 4.63
CA PRO A 112 -0.74 -2.35 4.89
C PRO A 112 -0.48 -3.17 3.63
N GLN A 113 -1.02 -2.74 2.50
CA GLN A 113 -0.83 -3.38 1.20
C GLN A 113 0.65 -3.38 0.77
N ALA A 114 1.44 -2.42 1.24
CA ALA A 114 2.88 -2.37 0.97
C ALA A 114 3.62 -3.59 1.54
N ILE A 115 3.20 -4.10 2.72
CA ILE A 115 3.79 -5.32 3.28
C ILE A 115 3.54 -6.51 2.34
N SER A 116 2.31 -6.67 1.87
CA SER A 116 1.94 -7.72 0.92
C SER A 116 2.73 -7.60 -0.38
N TYR A 117 2.83 -6.40 -0.92
CA TYR A 117 3.57 -6.14 -2.16
C TYR A 117 5.06 -6.44 -2.04
N LEU A 118 5.71 -6.03 -0.95
CA LEU A 118 7.15 -6.21 -0.72
C LEU A 118 7.54 -7.68 -0.54
N ARG A 119 6.59 -8.56 -0.26
CA ARG A 119 6.83 -10.00 -0.13
C ARG A 119 7.56 -10.59 -1.33
N LYS A 120 7.32 -10.10 -2.53
CA LYS A 120 7.99 -10.59 -3.75
C LYS A 120 9.52 -10.43 -3.74
N TYR A 121 10.02 -9.50 -2.94
CA TYR A 121 11.47 -9.25 -2.79
C TYR A 121 12.09 -9.98 -1.61
N TYR A 122 11.27 -10.64 -0.79
CA TYR A 122 11.74 -11.36 0.35
C TYR A 122 12.75 -12.46 -0.07
N GLY A 123 13.90 -12.50 0.63
CA GLY A 123 14.97 -13.43 0.30
C GLY A 123 15.94 -12.95 -0.81
N ASN A 124 15.66 -11.86 -1.50
CA ASN A 124 16.59 -11.27 -2.45
C ASN A 124 17.65 -10.44 -1.70
N LYS A 125 18.90 -10.93 -1.74
CA LYS A 125 20.02 -10.29 -1.03
C LYS A 125 20.32 -8.87 -1.51
N ALA A 126 20.04 -8.57 -2.77
CA ALA A 126 20.25 -7.23 -3.33
C ALA A 126 19.38 -6.16 -2.67
N TYR A 127 18.23 -6.56 -2.12
CA TYR A 127 17.25 -5.64 -1.51
C TYR A 127 17.13 -5.83 0.01
N ALA A 128 17.99 -6.63 0.64
CA ALA A 128 17.86 -6.98 2.05
C ALA A 128 17.84 -5.75 2.96
N ASP A 129 18.71 -4.79 2.72
CA ASP A 129 18.81 -3.57 3.53
C ASP A 129 17.59 -2.66 3.34
N ALA A 130 17.15 -2.48 2.10
CA ALA A 130 15.95 -1.72 1.78
C ALA A 130 14.70 -2.34 2.42
N LEU A 131 14.56 -3.67 2.33
CA LEU A 131 13.48 -4.42 2.97
C LEU A 131 13.52 -4.31 4.49
N ALA A 132 14.71 -4.34 5.10
CA ALA A 132 14.86 -4.16 6.53
C ALA A 132 14.32 -2.80 6.99
N VAL A 133 14.69 -1.73 6.30
CA VAL A 133 14.18 -0.37 6.59
C VAL A 133 12.66 -0.30 6.39
N ALA A 134 12.17 -0.74 5.25
CA ALA A 134 10.75 -0.65 4.91
C ALA A 134 9.88 -1.47 5.85
N THR A 135 10.25 -2.72 6.13
CA THR A 135 9.49 -3.61 7.01
C THR A 135 9.44 -3.08 8.43
N THR A 136 10.58 -2.61 8.94
CA THR A 136 10.67 -2.02 10.28
C THR A 136 9.75 -0.81 10.41
N GLU A 137 9.76 0.08 9.42
CA GLU A 137 8.91 1.28 9.42
C GLU A 137 7.43 0.95 9.39
N LEU A 138 7.01 0.05 8.49
CA LEU A 138 5.61 -0.38 8.36
C LEU A 138 5.09 -1.00 9.66
N ILE A 139 5.88 -1.90 10.27
CA ILE A 139 5.48 -2.61 11.47
C ILE A 139 5.51 -1.71 12.72
N ALA A 140 6.50 -0.83 12.82
CA ALA A 140 6.55 0.14 13.92
C ALA A 140 5.35 1.09 13.91
N TYR A 141 4.84 1.43 12.72
CA TYR A 141 3.65 2.27 12.59
C TYR A 141 2.34 1.53 12.84
N GLN A 142 2.28 0.25 12.49
CA GLN A 142 1.10 -0.62 12.67
C GLN A 142 1.49 -1.87 13.47
N PRO A 143 1.63 -1.77 14.80
CA PRO A 143 2.05 -2.88 15.65
C PRO A 143 1.15 -4.13 15.54
N GLU A 144 -0.12 -3.95 15.24
CA GLU A 144 -1.07 -5.03 15.01
C GLU A 144 -0.76 -5.88 13.76
N ALA A 145 0.06 -5.35 12.84
CA ALA A 145 0.54 -6.09 11.67
C ALA A 145 1.72 -7.03 11.98
N ASN A 146 2.23 -7.03 13.20
CA ASN A 146 3.41 -7.81 13.60
C ASN A 146 3.17 -9.33 13.67
N ALA A 147 1.92 -9.76 13.71
CA ALA A 147 1.59 -11.18 13.78
C ALA A 147 1.53 -11.81 12.39
N GLY A 148 1.84 -13.11 12.33
CA GLY A 148 1.80 -13.89 11.12
C GLY A 148 3.20 -14.31 10.63
N ARG A 149 3.25 -15.49 10.03
CA ARG A 149 4.52 -16.14 9.64
C ARG A 149 5.34 -15.31 8.66
N MET A 150 4.68 -14.65 7.73
CA MET A 150 5.38 -13.85 6.72
C MET A 150 6.01 -12.60 7.34
N VAL A 151 5.26 -11.91 8.18
CA VAL A 151 5.76 -10.70 8.86
C VAL A 151 6.93 -11.06 9.77
N SER A 152 6.83 -12.13 10.55
CA SER A 152 7.95 -12.58 11.39
C SER A 152 9.18 -12.96 10.56
N ALA A 153 9.01 -13.63 9.44
CA ALA A 153 10.10 -13.96 8.53
C ALA A 153 10.78 -12.71 7.95
N MET A 154 10.01 -11.71 7.56
CA MET A 154 10.55 -10.41 7.11
C MET A 154 11.31 -9.68 8.23
N LEU A 155 10.80 -9.70 9.46
CA LEU A 155 11.49 -9.10 10.62
C LEU A 155 12.79 -9.82 10.98
N TYR A 156 12.82 -11.14 10.93
CA TYR A 156 14.06 -11.88 11.13
C TYR A 156 15.09 -11.58 10.04
N ALA A 157 14.68 -11.48 8.79
CA ALA A 157 15.56 -11.06 7.71
C ALA A 157 16.05 -9.61 7.90
N ALA A 158 15.20 -8.70 8.33
CA ALA A 158 15.56 -7.34 8.68
C ALA A 158 16.63 -7.30 9.80
N LYS A 159 16.41 -8.06 10.87
CA LYS A 159 17.39 -8.18 11.95
C LYS A 159 18.75 -8.67 11.46
N GLN A 160 18.76 -9.71 10.63
CA GLN A 160 20.00 -10.25 10.07
C GLN A 160 20.71 -9.21 9.19
N SER A 161 19.98 -8.48 8.37
CA SER A 161 20.56 -7.42 7.55
C SER A 161 21.21 -6.35 8.39
N TYR A 162 20.55 -5.82 9.41
CA TYR A 162 21.12 -4.81 10.29
C TYR A 162 22.35 -5.30 11.06
N ILE A 163 22.34 -6.51 11.58
CA ILE A 163 23.48 -7.06 12.33
C ILE A 163 24.71 -7.29 11.45
N HIS A 164 24.52 -7.67 10.20
CA HIS A 164 25.64 -8.01 9.31
C HIS A 164 26.20 -6.82 8.54
N HIS A 165 25.41 -5.78 8.31
CA HIS A 165 25.78 -4.68 7.42
C HIS A 165 26.07 -3.36 8.12
N TYR A 166 25.68 -3.20 9.40
CA TYR A 166 25.80 -1.95 10.12
C TYR A 166 26.51 -2.15 11.46
N ASP A 167 27.78 -1.78 11.52
CA ASP A 167 28.58 -1.78 12.75
C ASP A 167 28.57 -0.43 13.48
N GLU A 168 27.80 0.54 13.02
CA GLU A 168 27.86 1.90 13.49
C GLU A 168 26.84 2.22 14.57
N LYS A 169 27.23 3.08 15.52
CA LYS A 169 26.37 3.50 16.64
C LYS A 169 25.07 4.17 16.22
N ASP A 170 25.07 4.81 15.04
CA ASP A 170 23.92 5.57 14.55
C ASP A 170 22.77 4.67 14.06
N VAL A 171 23.02 3.36 13.90
CA VAL A 171 22.00 2.36 13.56
C VAL A 171 21.39 1.67 14.79
N ASP A 172 21.90 1.91 16.00
CA ASP A 172 21.39 1.28 17.22
C ASP A 172 19.88 1.51 17.38
N THR A 173 19.42 2.71 17.10
CA THR A 173 17.98 3.04 17.16
C THR A 173 17.14 2.19 16.20
N ARG A 174 17.65 1.91 15.01
CA ARG A 174 16.96 1.06 14.04
C ARG A 174 17.01 -0.42 14.43
N ILE A 175 18.11 -0.87 14.98
CA ILE A 175 18.22 -2.22 15.52
C ILE A 175 17.23 -2.41 16.67
N ASP A 176 17.14 -1.46 17.59
CA ASP A 176 16.17 -1.49 18.69
C ASP A 176 14.72 -1.53 18.19
N GLN A 177 14.39 -0.77 17.14
CA GLN A 177 13.07 -0.81 16.51
C GLN A 177 12.77 -2.18 15.88
N VAL A 178 13.73 -2.80 15.19
CA VAL A 178 13.59 -4.14 14.63
C VAL A 178 13.37 -5.15 15.75
N LEU A 179 14.13 -5.09 16.82
CA LEU A 179 14.00 -5.99 17.97
C LEU A 179 12.64 -5.84 18.66
N ALA A 180 12.21 -4.60 18.92
CA ALA A 180 10.90 -4.32 19.50
C ALA A 180 9.75 -4.81 18.61
N ALA A 181 9.86 -4.66 17.30
CA ALA A 181 8.88 -5.16 16.35
C ALA A 181 8.84 -6.71 16.33
N ILE A 182 9.99 -7.37 16.41
CA ILE A 182 10.08 -8.85 16.50
C ILE A 182 9.45 -9.35 17.79
N ASP A 183 9.70 -8.70 18.92
CA ASP A 183 9.12 -9.10 20.21
C ASP A 183 7.60 -8.95 20.23
N ASN A 184 7.06 -7.97 19.50
CA ASN A 184 5.62 -7.74 19.41
C ASN A 184 4.88 -8.69 18.47
N TRP A 185 5.58 -9.43 17.57
CA TRP A 185 4.89 -10.34 16.65
C TRP A 185 4.22 -11.55 17.33
N HIS A 186 4.58 -11.82 18.57
CA HIS A 186 3.92 -12.82 19.41
C HIS A 186 2.57 -12.37 19.96
N ALA A 187 2.27 -11.08 19.87
CA ALA A 187 0.97 -10.56 20.30
C ALA A 187 -0.17 -11.21 19.50
N GLU A 188 -1.29 -11.45 20.16
CA GLU A 188 -2.48 -11.96 19.49
C GLU A 188 -2.98 -10.95 18.45
N GLY A 189 -3.23 -11.40 17.23
CA GLY A 189 -3.68 -10.59 16.12
C GLY A 189 -2.58 -10.41 15.07
N GLY A 190 -2.91 -9.77 14.00
CA GLY A 190 -2.02 -9.47 12.87
C GLY A 190 -2.69 -9.67 11.53
N TYR A 191 -2.16 -9.00 10.51
CA TYR A 191 -2.70 -9.14 9.17
C TYR A 191 -2.47 -10.54 8.61
N ASN A 192 -3.55 -11.20 8.27
CA ASN A 192 -3.51 -12.36 7.39
C ASN A 192 -3.36 -11.85 5.96
N MET A 193 -2.18 -12.09 5.40
CA MET A 193 -1.85 -11.73 4.04
C MET A 193 -2.07 -12.95 3.16
N ALA A 194 -3.28 -13.10 2.68
CA ALA A 194 -3.63 -14.30 1.97
C ALA A 194 -3.10 -14.32 0.54
N HIS A 195 -3.00 -13.19 -0.15
CA HIS A 195 -2.57 -13.15 -1.54
C HIS A 195 -1.74 -11.92 -1.90
N THR A 196 -0.58 -12.18 -2.47
CA THR A 196 0.20 -11.24 -3.28
C THR A 196 -0.18 -11.34 -4.76
N GLU A 197 -0.89 -12.38 -5.14
CA GLU A 197 -1.27 -12.64 -6.52
C GLU A 197 -2.48 -11.83 -6.94
N VAL A 198 -2.47 -11.46 -8.21
CA VAL A 198 -3.58 -10.75 -8.84
C VAL A 198 -4.72 -11.73 -9.07
N THR A 199 -5.85 -11.51 -8.40
CA THR A 199 -7.06 -12.29 -8.60
C THR A 199 -7.96 -11.60 -9.61
N ARG A 200 -8.01 -12.14 -10.81
CA ARG A 200 -8.90 -11.68 -11.87
C ARG A 200 -10.25 -12.36 -11.75
N MET A 201 -11.29 -11.56 -11.66
CA MET A 201 -12.68 -11.99 -11.73
C MET A 201 -13.23 -11.62 -13.10
N GLU A 202 -13.66 -12.62 -13.85
CA GLU A 202 -14.33 -12.37 -15.11
C GLU A 202 -15.76 -11.85 -14.91
N LYS A 203 -16.45 -11.62 -15.99
CA LYS A 203 -17.84 -11.17 -16.01
C LYS A 203 -18.68 -11.90 -14.96
N ARG A 204 -19.30 -11.16 -14.02
CA ARG A 204 -20.06 -11.69 -12.88
C ARG A 204 -19.29 -12.71 -12.03
N GLY A 205 -17.97 -12.72 -12.14
CA GLY A 205 -17.11 -13.57 -11.34
C GLY A 205 -17.08 -13.10 -9.87
N PHE A 206 -16.75 -14.01 -9.00
CA PHE A 206 -16.63 -13.70 -7.58
C PHE A 206 -15.42 -14.39 -6.96
N TRP A 207 -15.01 -13.85 -5.82
CA TRP A 207 -13.99 -14.44 -4.98
C TRP A 207 -14.36 -14.27 -3.51
N VAL A 208 -14.19 -15.34 -2.72
CA VAL A 208 -14.60 -15.39 -1.32
C VAL A 208 -13.39 -15.62 -0.43
N ILE A 209 -13.29 -14.83 0.62
CA ILE A 209 -12.42 -15.10 1.76
C ILE A 209 -13.22 -16.01 2.72
N HIS A 210 -12.76 -17.23 2.89
CA HIS A 210 -13.49 -18.26 3.63
C HIS A 210 -13.46 -18.11 5.15
N ASP A 211 -12.71 -17.13 5.67
CA ASP A 211 -12.74 -16.82 7.09
C ASP A 211 -14.05 -16.14 7.47
N GLN A 212 -14.65 -16.58 8.56
CA GLN A 212 -15.80 -15.90 9.14
C GLN A 212 -15.32 -14.78 10.04
N LEU A 213 -15.59 -13.55 9.64
CA LEU A 213 -15.13 -12.34 10.30
C LEU A 213 -16.32 -11.59 10.94
N ALA A 214 -16.14 -11.17 12.19
CA ALA A 214 -17.05 -10.27 12.89
C ALA A 214 -16.51 -8.83 12.80
N ASP A 215 -15.47 -8.54 13.55
CA ASP A 215 -14.76 -7.27 13.54
C ASP A 215 -13.39 -7.46 12.86
N PHE A 216 -13.06 -6.54 11.97
CA PHE A 216 -11.83 -6.68 11.19
C PHE A 216 -11.41 -5.36 10.53
N ASN A 217 -10.15 -5.30 10.15
CA ASN A 217 -9.66 -4.37 9.12
C ASN A 217 -9.38 -5.15 7.84
N LEU A 218 -9.73 -4.57 6.70
CA LEU A 218 -9.48 -5.11 5.37
C LEU A 218 -8.84 -4.03 4.52
N ALA A 219 -7.79 -4.39 3.81
CA ALA A 219 -7.16 -3.53 2.82
C ALA A 219 -6.96 -4.30 1.51
N PHE A 220 -7.14 -3.65 0.38
CA PHE A 220 -6.95 -4.24 -0.94
C PHE A 220 -6.85 -3.18 -2.02
N ASP A 221 -6.23 -3.56 -3.14
CA ASP A 221 -6.27 -2.79 -4.38
C ASP A 221 -7.23 -3.45 -5.36
N TRP A 222 -7.89 -2.65 -6.19
CA TRP A 222 -8.73 -3.17 -7.28
C TRP A 222 -8.62 -2.36 -8.55
N LEU A 223 -8.96 -3.02 -9.64
CA LEU A 223 -9.11 -2.47 -10.98
C LEU A 223 -10.45 -2.95 -11.54
N SER A 224 -11.31 -2.04 -11.94
CA SER A 224 -12.57 -2.36 -12.61
C SER A 224 -13.05 -1.19 -13.45
N GLU A 225 -13.55 -1.47 -14.64
CA GLU A 225 -14.25 -0.48 -15.46
C GLU A 225 -15.74 -0.38 -15.08
N GLY A 226 -16.23 -1.32 -14.31
CA GLY A 226 -17.60 -1.37 -13.83
C GLY A 226 -17.71 -1.20 -12.33
N THR A 227 -18.57 -2.00 -11.73
CA THR A 227 -18.82 -2.00 -10.29
C THR A 227 -18.28 -3.25 -9.64
N LEU A 228 -17.43 -3.08 -8.62
CA LEU A 228 -17.03 -4.13 -7.70
C LEU A 228 -17.92 -4.05 -6.46
N THR A 229 -18.63 -5.13 -6.14
CA THR A 229 -19.44 -5.23 -4.92
C THR A 229 -18.69 -6.03 -3.87
N LEU A 230 -18.61 -5.50 -2.67
CA LEU A 230 -18.02 -6.16 -1.51
C LEU A 230 -19.12 -6.59 -0.54
N SER A 231 -19.18 -7.89 -0.27
CA SER A 231 -19.99 -8.43 0.82
C SER A 231 -19.17 -8.47 2.10
N ILE A 232 -19.78 -7.99 3.18
CA ILE A 232 -19.27 -8.04 4.54
C ILE A 232 -20.24 -8.88 5.36
N ARG A 233 -19.69 -9.82 6.14
CA ARG A 233 -20.51 -10.78 6.91
C ARG A 233 -21.57 -11.46 6.05
N SER A 234 -21.17 -11.86 4.83
CA SER A 234 -22.00 -12.51 3.81
C SER A 234 -23.11 -11.66 3.18
N MET A 235 -23.17 -10.36 3.47
CA MET A 235 -24.15 -9.43 2.94
C MET A 235 -23.50 -8.40 2.01
N PRO A 236 -24.03 -8.16 0.78
CA PRO A 236 -23.49 -7.16 -0.14
C PRO A 236 -23.79 -5.76 0.40
N VAL A 237 -22.76 -5.03 0.82
CA VAL A 237 -22.93 -3.75 1.51
C VAL A 237 -22.17 -2.58 0.90
N LEU A 238 -21.08 -2.83 0.18
CA LEU A 238 -20.27 -1.78 -0.44
C LEU A 238 -20.18 -1.98 -1.94
N MET A 239 -20.29 -0.90 -2.68
CA MET A 239 -20.11 -0.85 -4.13
C MET A 239 -19.05 0.18 -4.48
N PHE A 240 -18.04 -0.25 -5.22
CA PHE A 240 -16.96 0.58 -5.72
C PHE A 240 -17.11 0.75 -7.23
N ASN A 241 -17.17 1.97 -7.70
CA ASN A 241 -17.28 2.28 -9.12
C ASN A 241 -16.39 3.48 -9.45
N LYS A 242 -15.53 3.34 -10.45
CA LYS A 242 -14.54 4.37 -10.82
C LYS A 242 -15.19 5.72 -11.15
N GLU A 243 -16.34 5.70 -11.82
CA GLU A 243 -17.03 6.93 -12.23
C GLU A 243 -17.95 7.49 -11.16
N LYS A 244 -18.67 6.62 -10.46
CA LYS A 244 -19.69 7.03 -9.48
C LYS A 244 -19.11 7.26 -8.09
N GLY A 245 -18.09 6.51 -7.71
CA GLY A 245 -17.48 6.53 -6.38
C GLY A 245 -17.78 5.29 -5.55
N LEU A 246 -17.89 5.47 -4.24
CA LEU A 246 -18.25 4.46 -3.25
C LEU A 246 -19.70 4.65 -2.82
N LYS A 247 -20.44 3.55 -2.71
CA LYS A 247 -21.78 3.53 -2.11
C LYS A 247 -21.85 2.48 -1.01
N LEU A 248 -22.41 2.86 0.12
CA LEU A 248 -22.82 1.94 1.20
C LEU A 248 -24.32 1.67 1.08
N VAL A 249 -24.74 0.43 1.27
CA VAL A 249 -26.16 0.07 1.37
C VAL A 249 -26.80 0.84 2.52
N GLY A 250 -27.98 1.40 2.28
CA GLY A 250 -28.68 2.30 3.20
C GLY A 250 -28.28 3.78 3.07
N ASP A 251 -27.24 4.09 2.29
CA ASP A 251 -26.91 5.46 1.94
C ASP A 251 -27.53 5.82 0.58
N SER A 252 -28.17 6.98 0.50
CA SER A 252 -28.77 7.47 -0.74
C SER A 252 -27.76 7.98 -1.76
N LYS A 253 -26.49 8.18 -1.36
CA LYS A 253 -25.48 8.89 -2.14
C LYS A 253 -24.32 7.99 -2.54
N TRP A 254 -23.71 8.33 -3.67
CA TRP A 254 -22.38 7.90 -4.05
C TRP A 254 -21.36 8.93 -3.57
N HIS A 255 -20.31 8.46 -2.92
CA HIS A 255 -19.20 9.28 -2.44
C HIS A 255 -18.08 9.25 -3.46
N LYS A 256 -17.82 10.38 -4.10
CA LYS A 256 -16.72 10.50 -5.06
C LYS A 256 -15.35 10.41 -4.36
N TYR A 257 -14.39 9.86 -5.05
CA TYR A 257 -12.99 9.86 -4.65
C TYR A 257 -12.09 10.15 -5.84
N ASP A 258 -10.92 10.70 -5.56
CA ASP A 258 -9.93 10.99 -6.58
C ASP A 258 -9.19 9.71 -6.97
N THR A 259 -8.90 9.59 -8.26
CA THR A 259 -8.11 8.49 -8.83
C THR A 259 -6.80 9.02 -9.39
N ILE A 260 -5.73 8.22 -9.27
CA ILE A 260 -4.41 8.63 -9.74
C ILE A 260 -3.94 7.79 -10.93
N GLY A 261 -4.66 6.73 -11.25
CA GLY A 261 -4.40 5.80 -12.33
C GLY A 261 -5.58 4.86 -12.51
N ASP A 262 -5.31 3.68 -13.01
CA ASP A 262 -6.34 2.67 -13.23
C ASP A 262 -6.69 1.91 -11.95
N TRP A 263 -5.71 1.71 -11.08
CA TRP A 263 -5.88 1.04 -9.80
C TRP A 263 -6.34 2.00 -8.71
N SER A 264 -7.16 1.48 -7.83
CA SER A 264 -7.55 2.14 -6.58
C SER A 264 -7.24 1.23 -5.38
N THR A 265 -7.13 1.82 -4.20
CA THR A 265 -6.86 1.09 -2.96
C THR A 265 -7.86 1.48 -1.87
N ALA A 266 -8.33 0.52 -1.10
CA ALA A 266 -9.29 0.72 -0.02
C ALA A 266 -8.74 0.22 1.31
N ASN A 267 -9.10 0.94 2.37
CA ASN A 267 -8.93 0.52 3.75
C ASN A 267 -10.30 0.56 4.45
N ILE A 268 -10.71 -0.57 4.98
CA ILE A 268 -12.02 -0.77 5.59
C ILE A 268 -11.82 -1.24 7.04
N SER A 269 -12.52 -0.61 7.96
CA SER A 269 -12.57 -1.02 9.36
C SER A 269 -14.02 -1.30 9.75
N VAL A 270 -14.27 -2.51 10.23
CA VAL A 270 -15.56 -2.92 10.80
C VAL A 270 -15.38 -3.15 12.29
N ASN A 271 -16.21 -2.49 13.09
CA ASN A 271 -16.17 -2.57 14.54
C ASN A 271 -17.60 -2.57 15.09
N GLY A 272 -18.03 -3.69 15.65
CA GLY A 272 -19.47 -3.90 15.93
C GLY A 272 -20.29 -3.77 14.66
N ASP A 273 -21.33 -2.96 14.71
CA ASP A 273 -22.18 -2.69 13.55
C ASP A 273 -21.78 -1.39 12.81
N ASN A 274 -20.57 -0.88 13.03
CA ASN A 274 -20.09 0.35 12.37
C ASN A 274 -18.99 0.07 11.39
N ILE A 275 -18.96 0.82 10.29
CA ILE A 275 -17.96 0.75 9.24
C ILE A 275 -17.30 2.11 8.99
N THR A 276 -16.01 2.08 8.79
CA THR A 276 -15.23 3.22 8.27
C THR A 276 -14.53 2.78 6.99
N VAL A 277 -14.61 3.57 5.95
CA VAL A 277 -14.01 3.27 4.64
C VAL A 277 -13.22 4.47 4.12
N SER A 278 -11.98 4.22 3.77
CA SER A 278 -11.15 5.15 3.01
C SER A 278 -10.84 4.56 1.64
N VAL A 279 -10.86 5.38 0.60
CA VAL A 279 -10.47 5.03 -0.76
C VAL A 279 -9.43 6.04 -1.23
N ASN A 280 -8.31 5.56 -1.73
CA ASN A 280 -7.19 6.38 -2.19
C ASN A 280 -6.76 7.45 -1.17
N GLY A 281 -6.83 7.12 0.13
CA GLY A 281 -6.49 8.00 1.23
C GLY A 281 -7.58 8.98 1.64
N GLN A 282 -8.72 8.99 0.97
CA GLN A 282 -9.87 9.82 1.32
C GLN A 282 -10.84 9.03 2.19
N LYS A 283 -11.09 9.49 3.42
CA LYS A 283 -12.10 8.90 4.29
C LYS A 283 -13.49 9.31 3.79
N LEU A 284 -14.24 8.36 3.25
CA LEU A 284 -15.53 8.58 2.62
C LEU A 284 -16.71 8.21 3.52
N ILE A 285 -16.51 7.20 4.38
CA ILE A 285 -17.47 6.72 5.35
C ILE A 285 -16.77 6.67 6.70
N ASP A 286 -17.37 7.22 7.74
CA ASP A 286 -16.77 7.32 9.06
C ASP A 286 -17.75 6.90 10.15
N GLY A 287 -17.54 5.68 10.69
CA GLY A 287 -18.33 5.13 11.79
C GLY A 287 -19.81 4.98 11.48
N THR A 288 -20.17 4.77 10.21
CA THR A 288 -21.57 4.64 9.78
C THR A 288 -22.09 3.25 10.11
N LYS A 289 -23.36 3.18 10.52
CA LYS A 289 -24.00 1.89 10.82
C LYS A 289 -24.14 1.02 9.57
N LEU A 290 -23.67 -0.22 9.68
CA LEU A 290 -23.87 -1.25 8.67
C LEU A 290 -25.31 -1.78 8.73
N VAL A 291 -25.96 -1.85 7.57
CA VAL A 291 -27.25 -2.46 7.37
C VAL A 291 -27.20 -3.45 6.20
N ALA A 292 -28.07 -4.45 6.23
CA ALA A 292 -28.09 -5.48 5.21
C ALA A 292 -28.87 -5.07 3.95
N THR A 293 -29.80 -4.14 4.09
CA THR A 293 -30.71 -3.72 3.02
C THR A 293 -30.90 -2.20 3.02
N GLU A 294 -31.42 -1.66 1.93
CA GLU A 294 -31.79 -0.24 1.82
C GLU A 294 -32.87 0.16 2.83
N SER A 295 -33.66 -0.78 3.32
CA SER A 295 -34.68 -0.55 4.37
C SER A 295 -34.12 -0.53 5.79
N GLY A 296 -32.80 -0.81 5.95
CA GLY A 296 -32.13 -0.74 7.25
C GLY A 296 -32.17 -2.01 8.08
N ASP A 297 -32.41 -3.16 7.45
CA ASP A 297 -32.39 -4.44 8.16
C ASP A 297 -31.01 -4.70 8.80
N PRO A 298 -30.97 -5.38 9.97
CA PRO A 298 -29.72 -5.66 10.66
C PRO A 298 -28.77 -6.51 9.84
N ILE A 299 -27.46 -6.19 9.89
CA ILE A 299 -26.42 -7.04 9.30
C ILE A 299 -26.14 -8.26 10.18
N ASN A 300 -25.67 -9.34 9.57
CA ASN A 300 -25.16 -10.53 10.30
C ASN A 300 -24.05 -10.14 11.27
N LYS A 301 -23.92 -10.89 12.37
CA LYS A 301 -22.89 -10.63 13.37
C LYS A 301 -21.51 -11.10 12.93
N GLN A 302 -21.44 -12.09 12.04
CA GLN A 302 -20.21 -12.60 11.42
C GLN A 302 -20.55 -13.22 10.06
N GLY A 303 -19.53 -13.40 9.22
CA GLY A 303 -19.70 -14.06 7.92
C GLY A 303 -18.50 -13.81 7.01
N TYR A 304 -18.61 -14.26 5.79
CA TYR A 304 -17.58 -14.18 4.78
C TYR A 304 -17.44 -12.78 4.19
N ILE A 305 -16.24 -12.48 3.68
CA ILE A 305 -15.99 -11.39 2.75
C ILE A 305 -16.05 -11.98 1.33
N LYS A 306 -16.80 -11.33 0.44
CA LYS A 306 -16.92 -11.73 -0.96
C LYS A 306 -16.78 -10.51 -1.86
N PHE A 307 -15.91 -10.63 -2.85
CA PHE A 307 -15.82 -9.71 -3.97
C PHE A 307 -16.66 -10.24 -5.12
N LEU A 308 -17.48 -9.40 -5.72
CA LEU A 308 -18.31 -9.72 -6.86
C LEU A 308 -18.12 -8.66 -7.96
N ALA A 309 -17.64 -9.09 -9.11
CA ALA A 309 -17.55 -8.25 -10.29
C ALA A 309 -18.90 -8.19 -11.02
N ASP A 310 -19.15 -7.07 -11.70
CA ASP A 310 -20.29 -6.93 -12.62
C ASP A 310 -19.96 -7.48 -14.03
N GLU A 311 -20.70 -7.03 -15.03
CA GLU A 311 -20.55 -7.44 -16.43
C GLU A 311 -19.17 -7.11 -17.04
N GLN A 312 -18.44 -6.15 -16.45
CA GLN A 312 -17.12 -5.72 -16.93
C GLN A 312 -15.98 -6.54 -16.33
N GLY A 313 -16.26 -7.31 -15.28
CA GLY A 313 -15.22 -7.98 -14.52
C GLY A 313 -14.47 -7.02 -13.58
N ALA A 314 -13.56 -7.57 -12.78
CA ALA A 314 -12.70 -6.82 -11.89
C ALA A 314 -11.44 -7.61 -11.55
N THR A 315 -10.42 -6.92 -11.12
CA THR A 315 -9.18 -7.53 -10.61
C THR A 315 -8.92 -7.00 -9.21
N VAL A 316 -8.59 -7.88 -8.27
CA VAL A 316 -8.21 -7.55 -6.91
C VAL A 316 -6.79 -8.04 -6.66
N ARG A 317 -5.98 -7.26 -5.96
CA ARG A 317 -4.62 -7.62 -5.59
C ARG A 317 -4.29 -7.13 -4.20
N GLU A 318 -3.22 -7.64 -3.63
CA GLU A 318 -2.63 -7.19 -2.35
C GLU A 318 -3.66 -7.08 -1.23
N TYR A 319 -4.60 -7.98 -1.15
CA TYR A 319 -5.53 -7.93 -0.04
C TYR A 319 -4.89 -8.48 1.24
N CYS A 320 -5.19 -7.84 2.33
CA CYS A 320 -4.84 -8.27 3.66
C CYS A 320 -5.98 -7.94 4.63
N PHE A 321 -6.17 -8.76 5.63
CA PHE A 321 -7.14 -8.49 6.67
C PHE A 321 -6.58 -8.78 8.06
N LEU A 322 -7.01 -8.01 9.02
CA LEU A 322 -6.71 -8.13 10.44
C LEU A 322 -8.01 -8.46 11.18
N ARG A 323 -8.06 -9.62 11.81
CA ARG A 323 -9.15 -9.97 12.72
C ARG A 323 -8.97 -9.23 14.05
N LYS A 324 -10.04 -8.61 14.53
CA LYS A 324 -10.07 -7.92 15.82
C LYS A 324 -10.72 -8.76 16.90
#